data_94c3f14dd94e73a7f872c59a8b7887d6
#
_entry.id   94c3f14dd94e73a7f872c59a8b7887d6
#
_cell.length_a   1.000
_cell.length_b   1.000
_cell.length_c   1.000
_cell.angle_alpha   90.00
_cell.angle_beta   90.00
_cell.angle_gamma   90.00
#
_symmetry.space_group_name_H-M   'P 1'
#
loop_
_entity.id
_entity.type
_entity.pdbx_description
1 polymer ?
#
loop_
_entity_poly.entity_id
_entity_poly.type
_entity_poly.pdbx_seq_one_letter_code
_entity_poly.pdbx_strand_id
1 'polypeptide(L)'
;MSVRKADDFIADVERQFDWYLTKAGWEVADCYLDPVEATCQLLAQHPNLGPRGGFTHPRLREWRFFLVSRPFNQHILFYELARGDIVMRRAMRGQRDLPRRLLELPGAQ
;
A
#
# COMPACT_ATOMS: atom_id res chain seq x y z
N MET A 1 -8.14 11.85 -10.60
CA MET A 1 -7.22 12.36 -9.57
C MET A 1 -5.80 11.93 -9.87
N SER A 2 -4.85 12.76 -9.50
CA SER A 2 -3.44 12.39 -9.55
C SER A 2 -3.08 11.47 -8.40
N VAL A 3 -2.10 10.60 -8.63
CA VAL A 3 -1.57 9.72 -7.60
C VAL A 3 -0.21 10.24 -7.18
N ARG A 4 -0.07 10.48 -5.87
CA ARG A 4 1.24 10.76 -5.27
C ARG A 4 1.61 9.57 -4.40
N LYS A 5 2.87 9.22 -4.39
CA LYS A 5 3.38 8.11 -3.59
C LYS A 5 4.28 8.68 -2.50
N ALA A 6 3.88 8.50 -1.24
CA ALA A 6 4.71 8.91 -0.12
C ALA A 6 6.00 8.10 -0.09
N ASP A 7 7.05 8.67 0.48
CA ASP A 7 8.34 7.98 0.56
C ASP A 7 8.23 6.65 1.31
N ASP A 8 7.43 6.60 2.36
CA ASP A 8 7.22 5.37 3.11
C ASP A 8 6.55 4.29 2.26
N PHE A 9 5.60 4.67 1.40
CA PHE A 9 4.97 3.73 0.47
C PHE A 9 6.00 3.17 -0.50
N ILE A 10 6.82 4.02 -1.08
CA ILE A 10 7.87 3.61 -2.02
C ILE A 10 8.83 2.64 -1.33
N ALA A 11 9.25 2.97 -0.11
CA ALA A 11 10.15 2.12 0.65
C ALA A 11 9.52 0.76 0.97
N ASP A 12 8.23 0.73 1.33
CA ASP A 12 7.51 -0.53 1.57
C ASP A 12 7.50 -1.41 0.32
N VAL A 13 7.21 -0.83 -0.84
CA VAL A 13 7.14 -1.57 -2.10
C VAL A 13 8.52 -2.11 -2.47
N GLU A 14 9.57 -1.30 -2.32
CA GLU A 14 10.94 -1.73 -2.62
C GLU A 14 11.38 -2.88 -1.70
N ARG A 15 11.07 -2.80 -0.41
CA ARG A 15 11.40 -3.86 0.54
C ARG A 15 10.67 -5.15 0.20
N GLN A 16 9.41 -5.07 -0.21
CA GLN A 16 8.66 -6.25 -0.59
C GLN A 16 9.17 -6.84 -1.90
N PHE A 17 9.56 -5.99 -2.84
CA PHE A 17 10.20 -6.44 -4.08
C PHE A 17 11.50 -7.22 -3.77
N ASP A 18 12.34 -6.68 -2.90
CA ASP A 18 13.61 -7.32 -2.51
C ASP A 18 13.34 -8.66 -1.81
N TRP A 19 12.32 -8.73 -0.99
CA TRP A 19 11.92 -9.96 -0.31
C TRP A 19 11.53 -11.03 -1.32
N TYR A 20 10.71 -10.68 -2.32
CA TYR A 20 10.33 -11.61 -3.38
C TYR A 20 11.56 -12.04 -4.20
N LEU A 21 12.44 -11.10 -4.50
CA LEU A 21 13.65 -11.40 -5.28
C LEU A 21 14.49 -12.45 -4.58
N THR A 22 14.63 -12.33 -3.26
CA THR A 22 15.41 -13.27 -2.46
C THR A 22 14.70 -14.61 -2.27
N LYS A 23 13.40 -14.61 -2.04
CA LYS A 23 12.65 -15.81 -1.63
C LYS A 23 12.02 -16.56 -2.79
N ALA A 24 11.66 -15.88 -3.87
CA ALA A 24 10.88 -16.46 -4.95
C ALA A 24 11.48 -16.24 -6.34
N GLY A 25 12.51 -15.41 -6.44
CA GLY A 25 13.22 -15.15 -7.70
C GLY A 25 12.71 -13.95 -8.45
N TRP A 26 13.44 -13.60 -9.48
CA TRP A 26 13.23 -12.40 -10.30
C TRP A 26 11.83 -12.33 -10.92
N GLU A 27 11.34 -13.45 -11.44
CA GLU A 27 10.06 -13.44 -12.16
C GLU A 27 8.90 -13.06 -11.24
N VAL A 28 8.87 -13.61 -10.02
CA VAL A 28 7.82 -13.30 -9.05
C VAL A 28 7.96 -11.85 -8.57
N ALA A 29 9.18 -11.42 -8.29
CA ALA A 29 9.42 -10.04 -7.85
C ALA A 29 8.93 -9.05 -8.89
N ASP A 30 9.24 -9.28 -10.16
CA ASP A 30 8.82 -8.40 -11.24
C ASP A 30 7.29 -8.39 -11.38
N CYS A 31 6.66 -9.57 -11.29
CA CYS A 31 5.20 -9.69 -11.39
C CYS A 31 4.44 -8.98 -10.25
N TYR A 32 5.08 -8.72 -9.12
CA TYR A 32 4.46 -8.02 -8.01
C TYR A 32 4.22 -6.53 -8.33
N LEU A 33 5.12 -5.89 -9.07
CA LEU A 33 5.06 -4.45 -9.30
C LEU A 33 3.85 -4.03 -10.15
N ASP A 34 3.51 -4.79 -11.18
CA ASP A 34 2.40 -4.45 -12.06
C ASP A 34 1.04 -4.37 -11.35
N PRO A 35 0.63 -5.36 -10.54
CA PRO A 35 -0.61 -5.26 -9.79
C PRO A 35 -0.64 -4.11 -8.80
N VAL A 36 0.49 -3.78 -8.18
CA VAL A 36 0.57 -2.64 -7.28
C VAL A 36 0.29 -1.35 -8.04
N GLU A 37 0.94 -1.14 -9.17
CA GLU A 37 0.72 0.06 -9.98
C GLU A 37 -0.69 0.10 -10.55
N ALA A 38 -1.21 -1.03 -11.04
CA ALA A 38 -2.57 -1.11 -11.54
C ALA A 38 -3.60 -0.74 -10.46
N THR A 39 -3.36 -1.17 -9.22
CA THR A 39 -4.24 -0.83 -8.11
C THR A 39 -4.19 0.68 -7.82
N CYS A 40 -3.01 1.28 -7.85
CA CYS A 40 -2.87 2.73 -7.69
C CYS A 40 -3.68 3.48 -8.76
N GLN A 41 -3.60 3.05 -10.01
CA GLN A 41 -4.33 3.70 -11.10
C GLN A 41 -5.85 3.49 -10.99
N LEU A 42 -6.28 2.32 -10.54
CA LEU A 42 -7.68 2.06 -10.28
C LEU A 42 -8.23 3.01 -9.21
N LEU A 43 -7.48 3.21 -8.13
CA LEU A 43 -7.87 4.11 -7.06
C LEU A 43 -7.87 5.58 -7.51
N ALA A 44 -7.01 5.94 -8.46
CA ALA A 44 -7.02 7.29 -9.04
C ALA A 44 -8.33 7.56 -9.78
N GLN A 45 -8.88 6.54 -10.44
CA GLN A 45 -10.15 6.64 -11.15
C GLN A 45 -11.35 6.54 -10.21
N HIS A 46 -11.22 5.81 -9.11
CA HIS A 46 -12.28 5.55 -8.15
C HIS A 46 -11.78 5.76 -6.72
N PRO A 47 -11.59 7.03 -6.30
CA PRO A 47 -10.91 7.33 -5.03
C PRO A 47 -11.62 6.78 -3.79
N ASN A 48 -12.93 6.61 -3.86
CA ASN A 48 -13.71 6.12 -2.73
C ASN A 48 -13.91 4.60 -2.74
N LEU A 49 -13.24 3.91 -3.66
CA LEU A 49 -13.40 2.46 -3.81
C LEU A 49 -12.94 1.72 -2.56
N GLY A 50 -11.80 2.11 -1.99
CA GLY A 50 -11.33 1.53 -0.75
C GLY A 50 -12.08 2.09 0.45
N PRO A 51 -12.56 1.24 1.37
CA PRO A 51 -13.21 1.73 2.57
C PRO A 51 -12.22 2.37 3.54
N ARG A 52 -12.73 3.16 4.47
CA ARG A 52 -11.91 3.66 5.57
C ARG A 52 -11.49 2.50 6.46
N GLY A 53 -10.27 2.56 6.99
CA GLY A 53 -9.73 1.48 7.81
C GLY A 53 -10.33 1.37 9.20
N GLY A 54 -11.06 2.38 9.66
CA GLY A 54 -11.65 2.37 10.98
C GLY A 54 -10.65 2.60 12.12
N PHE A 55 -9.48 3.13 11.81
CA PHE A 55 -8.46 3.42 12.81
C PHE A 55 -8.86 4.62 13.66
N THR A 56 -8.59 4.54 14.96
CA THR A 56 -8.89 5.63 15.90
C THR A 56 -7.73 6.63 16.05
N HIS A 57 -6.51 6.21 15.70
CA HIS A 57 -5.35 7.09 15.80
C HIS A 57 -5.49 8.28 14.86
N PRO A 58 -5.25 9.52 15.34
CA PRO A 58 -5.46 10.72 14.52
C PRO A 58 -4.73 10.71 13.17
N ARG A 59 -3.53 10.15 13.10
CA ARG A 59 -2.75 10.09 11.86
C ARG A 59 -3.33 9.13 10.85
N LEU A 60 -4.13 8.14 11.29
CA LEU A 60 -4.64 7.07 10.44
C LEU A 60 -6.14 7.19 10.18
N ARG A 61 -6.81 8.15 10.84
CA ARG A 61 -8.27 8.23 10.86
C ARG A 61 -8.89 8.30 9.48
N GLU A 62 -8.28 9.03 8.58
CA GLU A 62 -8.81 9.26 7.23
C GLU A 62 -8.26 8.28 6.19
N TRP A 63 -7.40 7.36 6.60
CA TRP A 63 -6.79 6.42 5.67
C TRP A 63 -7.80 5.37 5.21
N ARG A 64 -7.71 5.08 3.92
CA ARG A 64 -8.48 4.04 3.25
C ARG A 64 -7.54 2.91 2.88
N PHE A 65 -8.09 1.73 2.59
CA PHE A 65 -7.27 0.60 2.17
C PHE A 65 -7.90 -0.12 1.00
N PHE A 66 -7.07 -0.84 0.25
CA PHE A 66 -7.53 -1.70 -0.83
C PHE A 66 -6.51 -2.81 -1.05
N LEU A 67 -7.01 -4.02 -1.33
CA LEU A 67 -6.11 -5.16 -1.55
C LEU A 67 -5.59 -5.14 -2.99
N VAL A 68 -4.35 -5.55 -3.16
CA VAL A 68 -3.77 -5.79 -4.48
C VAL A 68 -4.46 -7.01 -5.09
N SER A 69 -4.53 -7.06 -6.42
CA SER A 69 -5.19 -8.17 -7.12
C SER A 69 -4.41 -9.47 -6.95
N ARG A 70 -5.12 -10.60 -7.08
CA ARG A 70 -4.51 -11.93 -7.00
C ARG A 70 -3.43 -12.09 -8.06
N PRO A 71 -2.37 -12.82 -7.76
CA PRO A 71 -2.11 -13.63 -6.57
C PRO A 71 -1.51 -12.84 -5.39
N PHE A 72 -1.45 -11.52 -5.48
CA PHE A 72 -0.80 -10.67 -4.48
C PHE A 72 -1.81 -10.03 -3.51
N ASN A 73 -2.96 -10.66 -3.31
CA ASN A 73 -4.03 -10.10 -2.49
C ASN A 73 -3.76 -10.16 -0.97
N GLN A 74 -2.58 -10.64 -0.56
CA GLN A 74 -2.11 -10.49 0.82
C GLN A 74 -1.54 -9.09 1.09
N HIS A 75 -1.29 -8.33 0.02
CA HIS A 75 -0.75 -6.98 0.13
C HIS A 75 -1.88 -5.98 0.20
N ILE A 76 -1.80 -5.09 1.18
CA ILE A 76 -2.80 -4.06 1.44
C ILE A 76 -2.17 -2.71 1.20
N LEU A 77 -2.78 -1.92 0.33
CA LEU A 77 -2.34 -0.56 0.07
C LEU A 77 -3.19 0.40 0.91
N PHE A 78 -2.54 1.30 1.64
CA PHE A 78 -3.20 2.33 2.44
C PHE A 78 -2.99 3.67 1.77
N TYR A 79 -4.06 4.44 1.67
CA TYR A 79 -4.04 5.73 0.99
C TYR A 79 -5.02 6.69 1.65
N GLU A 80 -4.87 7.97 1.33
CA GLU A 80 -5.83 8.98 1.73
C GLU A 80 -6.07 9.96 0.59
N LEU A 81 -7.17 10.69 0.69
CA LEU A 81 -7.50 11.75 -0.25
C LEU A 81 -7.01 13.06 0.35
N ALA A 82 -6.18 13.78 -0.38
CA ALA A 82 -5.60 15.03 0.11
C ALA A 82 -5.51 16.04 -1.02
N ARG A 83 -6.20 17.16 -0.87
CA ARG A 83 -6.11 18.30 -1.80
C ARG A 83 -6.35 17.93 -3.26
N GLY A 84 -7.34 17.06 -3.50
CA GLY A 84 -7.67 16.64 -4.86
C GLY A 84 -6.81 15.53 -5.41
N ASP A 85 -5.85 15.03 -4.64
CA ASP A 85 -4.99 13.92 -5.03
C ASP A 85 -5.24 12.71 -4.15
N ILE A 86 -4.86 11.55 -4.67
CA ILE A 86 -4.70 10.35 -3.86
C ILE A 86 -3.24 10.29 -3.42
N VAL A 87 -3.01 10.09 -2.13
CA VAL A 87 -1.67 9.91 -1.58
C VAL A 87 -1.56 8.48 -1.09
N MET A 88 -0.72 7.68 -1.74
CA MET A 88 -0.41 6.32 -1.30
C MET A 88 0.52 6.43 -0.10
N ARG A 89 0.09 5.90 1.05
CA ARG A 89 0.81 6.09 2.32
C ARG A 89 1.68 4.92 2.71
N ARG A 90 1.15 3.71 2.65
CA ARG A 90 1.87 2.51 3.07
C ARG A 90 1.44 1.32 2.21
N ALA A 91 2.31 0.31 2.12
CA ALA A 91 2.00 -0.98 1.53
C ALA A 91 2.41 -2.07 2.52
N MET A 92 1.45 -2.86 3.00
CA MET A 92 1.69 -3.86 4.04
C MET A 92 1.30 -5.24 3.57
N ARG A 93 2.06 -6.25 3.98
CA ARG A 93 1.69 -7.63 3.78
C ARG A 93 1.09 -8.17 5.07
N GLY A 94 -0.14 -8.72 4.99
CA GLY A 94 -0.83 -9.26 6.16
C GLY A 94 -1.55 -8.18 6.96
N GLN A 95 -2.36 -8.63 7.92
CA GLN A 95 -3.28 -7.76 8.66
C GLN A 95 -2.96 -7.64 10.16
N ARG A 96 -1.85 -8.23 10.62
CA ARG A 96 -1.49 -8.21 12.04
C ARG A 96 -0.96 -6.86 12.49
N ASP A 97 -1.41 -6.38 13.65
CA ASP A 97 -0.88 -5.19 14.30
C ASP A 97 -0.82 -3.97 13.40
N LEU A 98 -1.82 -3.79 12.52
CA LEU A 98 -1.80 -2.74 11.51
C LEU A 98 -1.63 -1.34 12.07
N PRO A 99 -2.37 -0.91 13.10
CA PRO A 99 -2.19 0.46 13.59
C PRO A 99 -0.76 0.74 14.02
N ARG A 100 -0.14 -0.18 14.74
CA ARG A 100 1.25 -0.04 15.18
C ARG A 100 2.20 -0.02 13.99
N ARG A 101 2.05 -0.98 13.07
CA ARG A 101 2.94 -1.10 11.91
C ARG A 101 2.85 0.11 10.99
N LEU A 102 1.63 0.67 10.82
CA LEU A 102 1.43 1.83 9.95
C LEU A 102 2.07 3.09 10.49
N LEU A 103 2.28 3.18 11.80
CA LEU A 103 2.93 4.32 12.44
C LEU A 103 4.43 4.19 12.52
N GLU A 104 4.98 3.00 12.30
CA GLU A 104 6.42 2.77 12.30
C GLU A 104 7.01 3.07 10.93
N LEU A 105 8.29 3.42 10.91
CA LEU A 105 9.02 3.60 9.65
C LEU A 105 9.17 2.26 8.93
N PRO A 106 9.25 2.26 7.59
CA PRO A 106 9.53 1.05 6.84
C PRO A 106 10.81 0.39 7.33
N GLY A 107 10.71 -0.93 7.58
CA GLY A 107 11.87 -1.70 8.05
C GLY A 107 12.06 -1.75 9.55
N ALA A 108 11.26 -1.04 10.33
CA ALA A 108 11.35 -1.03 11.79
C ALA A 108 10.66 -2.24 12.45
N GLN A 109 9.97 -3.04 11.67
CA GLN A 109 9.20 -4.18 12.18
C GLN A 109 10.04 -5.44 12.35
#